data_5bc2e647cb19d6e5efaef1a2145595f2
#
_entry.id   5bc2e647cb19d6e5efaef1a2145595f2
#
_cell.length_a   1.000
_cell.length_b   1.000
_cell.length_c   1.000
_cell.angle_alpha   90.00
_cell.angle_beta   90.00
_cell.angle_gamma   90.00
#
_symmetry.space_group_name_H-M   'P 1'
#
loop_
_entity.id
_entity.type
_entity.pdbx_description
1 polymer ?
#
loop_
_entity_poly.entity_id
_entity_poly.type
_entity_poly.pdbx_seq_one_letter_code
_entity_poly.pdbx_strand_id
1 'polypeptide(L)'
;MFDNLTTTKLGYYVYALINPINNKPFYIGKGKENRVFSHKEEVINGDDINNSLKKDEIKSILQSGLTIEHIIIRHGLKESESFLLEASLIDFVNFFDKKLTNKVAGHDSGFYGIKTTDEIIRQYNAPKLEVLLHEIIIININKKYAQSIATNKNIYEATKQAWVLSESRRNSVKYALSEYQGIIIGVYKIINWYPVTTDDNKTNKRWGFIGEIAADEVSSYYLNKSIMHVKKPGAANPIRFRL
;
A
#
# COMPACT_ATOMS: atom_id res chain seq x y z
N MET A 1 19.40 27.52 6.92
CA MET A 1 20.02 26.54 5.99
C MET A 1 21.35 26.12 6.54
N PHE A 2 21.81 24.93 6.23
CA PHE A 2 23.16 24.46 6.57
C PHE A 2 24.21 25.19 5.75
N ASP A 3 25.36 25.46 6.34
CA ASP A 3 26.53 25.96 5.65
C ASP A 3 27.29 24.85 4.88
N ASN A 4 28.30 25.23 4.11
CA ASN A 4 29.06 24.27 3.26
C ASN A 4 29.80 23.19 4.10
N LEU A 5 30.29 23.53 5.28
CA LEU A 5 30.96 22.58 6.16
C LEU A 5 29.97 21.55 6.70
N THR A 6 28.82 22.02 7.15
CA THR A 6 27.72 21.15 7.65
C THR A 6 27.21 20.23 6.54
N THR A 7 26.93 20.75 5.35
CA THR A 7 26.43 19.94 4.21
C THR A 7 27.40 18.85 3.80
N THR A 8 28.72 19.16 3.78
CA THR A 8 29.77 18.19 3.45
C THR A 8 29.81 17.03 4.46
N LYS A 9 29.71 17.35 5.77
CA LYS A 9 29.76 16.34 6.84
C LYS A 9 28.46 15.57 6.99
N LEU A 10 27.32 16.15 6.61
CA LEU A 10 26.00 15.57 6.79
C LEU A 10 25.80 14.35 5.89
N GLY A 11 26.33 14.35 4.67
CA GLY A 11 26.14 13.28 3.69
C GLY A 11 24.67 13.15 3.29
N TYR A 12 24.23 11.91 2.99
CA TYR A 12 22.79 11.63 2.88
C TYR A 12 22.19 11.51 4.29
N TYR A 13 20.93 11.92 4.41
CA TYR A 13 20.20 11.86 5.67
C TYR A 13 18.71 11.56 5.46
N VAL A 14 18.07 11.09 6.51
CA VAL A 14 16.61 10.97 6.60
C VAL A 14 16.11 11.97 7.64
N TYR A 15 14.99 12.62 7.32
CA TYR A 15 14.41 13.69 8.13
C TYR A 15 12.90 13.55 8.24
N ALA A 16 12.35 14.20 9.25
CA ALA A 16 10.91 14.41 9.39
C ALA A 16 10.57 15.90 9.38
N LEU A 17 9.41 16.22 8.80
CA LEU A 17 8.74 17.51 8.97
C LEU A 17 7.68 17.34 10.06
N ILE A 18 7.78 18.17 11.09
CA ILE A 18 6.90 18.11 12.26
C ILE A 18 5.93 19.29 12.20
N ASN A 19 4.66 19.01 12.45
CA ASN A 19 3.67 20.05 12.67
C ASN A 19 3.78 20.56 14.11
N PRO A 20 4.14 21.85 14.33
CA PRO A 20 4.34 22.42 15.68
C PRO A 20 3.03 22.56 16.48
N ILE A 21 1.86 22.47 15.82
CA ILE A 21 0.56 22.58 16.50
C ILE A 21 0.27 21.30 17.32
N ASN A 22 0.62 20.14 16.78
CA ASN A 22 0.31 18.85 17.40
C ASN A 22 1.54 18.02 17.76
N ASN A 23 2.72 18.53 17.44
CA ASN A 23 4.02 17.90 17.69
C ASN A 23 4.16 16.51 17.03
N LYS A 24 3.53 16.31 15.85
CA LYS A 24 3.55 15.04 15.11
C LYS A 24 4.26 15.16 13.77
N PRO A 25 4.95 14.10 13.32
CA PRO A 25 5.48 14.08 11.98
C PRO A 25 4.31 13.97 10.98
N PHE A 26 4.35 14.81 9.95
CA PHE A 26 3.42 14.73 8.83
C PHE A 26 4.09 14.29 7.53
N TYR A 27 5.41 14.31 7.47
CA TYR A 27 6.18 13.89 6.31
C TYR A 27 7.52 13.32 6.75
N ILE A 28 7.95 12.23 6.12
CA ILE A 28 9.30 11.67 6.23
C ILE A 28 9.93 11.69 4.84
N GLY A 29 11.18 12.10 4.76
CA GLY A 29 11.92 12.16 3.51
C GLY A 29 13.40 11.92 3.68
N LYS A 30 14.06 11.59 2.57
CA LYS A 30 15.51 11.57 2.49
C LYS A 30 16.04 12.83 1.81
N GLY A 31 17.26 13.18 2.10
CA GLY A 31 17.88 14.34 1.53
C GLY A 31 19.41 14.32 1.53
N LYS A 32 19.95 15.28 0.84
CA LYS A 32 21.36 15.66 0.82
C LYS A 32 21.42 17.18 0.85
N GLU A 33 22.49 17.74 1.35
CA GLU A 33 22.68 19.20 1.42
C GLU A 33 21.52 19.90 2.14
N ASN A 34 20.89 20.91 1.53
CA ASN A 34 19.81 21.71 2.11
C ASN A 34 18.41 21.21 1.76
N ARG A 35 18.26 19.99 1.25
CA ARG A 35 16.97 19.44 0.79
C ARG A 35 15.84 19.55 1.83
N VAL A 36 16.13 19.38 3.10
CA VAL A 36 15.15 19.44 4.18
C VAL A 36 14.41 20.79 4.25
N PHE A 37 15.03 21.88 3.82
CA PHE A 37 14.46 23.22 3.85
C PHE A 37 13.66 23.60 2.61
N SER A 38 13.82 22.86 1.49
CA SER A 38 13.19 23.21 0.19
C SER A 38 11.66 23.15 0.19
N HIS A 39 11.06 22.37 1.08
CA HIS A 39 9.63 22.12 1.08
C HIS A 39 8.77 23.38 1.28
N LYS A 40 9.21 24.31 2.11
CA LYS A 40 8.53 25.58 2.32
C LYS A 40 8.57 26.45 1.05
N GLU A 41 9.72 26.53 0.41
CA GLU A 41 9.93 27.30 -0.81
C GLU A 41 9.11 26.71 -1.98
N GLU A 42 9.12 25.38 -2.14
CA GLU A 42 8.30 24.67 -3.15
C GLU A 42 6.80 25.02 -3.00
N VAL A 43 6.29 25.13 -1.77
CA VAL A 43 4.89 25.46 -1.53
C VAL A 43 4.60 26.95 -1.82
N ILE A 44 5.50 27.84 -1.43
CA ILE A 44 5.34 29.29 -1.66
C ILE A 44 5.41 29.60 -3.17
N ASN A 45 6.35 28.99 -3.88
CA ASN A 45 6.55 29.22 -5.32
C ASN A 45 5.53 28.47 -6.21
N GLY A 46 4.72 27.60 -5.65
CA GLY A 46 3.72 26.85 -6.42
C GLY A 46 4.25 25.61 -7.15
N ASP A 47 5.53 25.24 -6.94
CA ASP A 47 6.23 24.21 -7.73
C ASP A 47 5.81 22.77 -7.37
N ASP A 48 5.25 22.50 -6.18
CA ASP A 48 4.80 21.16 -5.78
C ASP A 48 3.38 20.86 -6.25
N ILE A 49 3.22 20.68 -7.56
CA ILE A 49 1.92 20.39 -8.20
C ILE A 49 1.37 19.02 -7.78
N ASN A 50 2.23 18.11 -7.30
CA ASN A 50 1.93 16.69 -7.18
C ASN A 50 1.56 16.20 -5.77
N ASN A 51 1.73 16.95 -4.69
CA ASN A 51 1.41 16.51 -3.33
C ASN A 51 0.50 17.49 -2.58
N SER A 52 -0.81 17.41 -2.85
CA SER A 52 -1.82 18.28 -2.26
C SER A 52 -1.84 18.19 -0.73
N LEU A 53 -1.79 16.99 -0.13
CA LEU A 53 -1.86 16.79 1.33
C LEU A 53 -0.69 17.43 2.07
N LYS A 54 0.55 17.23 1.59
CA LYS A 54 1.74 17.87 2.18
C LYS A 54 1.66 19.39 2.07
N LYS A 55 1.23 19.89 0.91
CA LYS A 55 1.08 21.32 0.63
C LYS A 55 0.02 21.95 1.53
N ASP A 56 -1.12 21.27 1.72
CA ASP A 56 -2.21 21.76 2.55
C ASP A 56 -1.78 21.83 4.02
N GLU A 57 -1.06 20.82 4.51
CA GLU A 57 -0.48 20.81 5.86
C GLU A 57 0.51 21.97 6.07
N ILE A 58 1.45 22.16 5.14
CA ILE A 58 2.42 23.28 5.20
C ILE A 58 1.70 24.63 5.20
N LYS A 59 0.72 24.82 4.32
CA LYS A 59 -0.06 26.07 4.28
C LYS A 59 -0.81 26.33 5.57
N SER A 60 -1.43 25.31 6.17
CA SER A 60 -2.13 25.40 7.44
C SER A 60 -1.21 25.87 8.56
N ILE A 61 0.00 25.30 8.65
CA ILE A 61 1.02 25.71 9.63
C ILE A 61 1.41 27.19 9.43
N LEU A 62 1.70 27.59 8.19
CA LEU A 62 2.11 28.96 7.90
C LEU A 62 0.98 29.98 8.18
N GLN A 63 -0.27 29.64 7.87
CA GLN A 63 -1.44 30.47 8.16
C GLN A 63 -1.70 30.66 9.65
N SER A 64 -1.28 29.70 10.49
CA SER A 64 -1.34 29.84 11.96
C SER A 64 -0.20 30.71 12.55
N GLY A 65 0.65 31.30 11.71
CA GLY A 65 1.80 32.09 12.14
C GLY A 65 3.00 31.27 12.64
N LEU A 66 2.95 29.96 12.51
CA LEU A 66 4.00 29.05 12.93
C LEU A 66 4.91 28.65 11.76
N THR A 67 6.03 28.02 12.07
CA THR A 67 6.98 27.47 11.09
C THR A 67 7.12 25.98 11.26
N ILE A 68 7.36 25.28 10.13
CA ILE A 68 7.62 23.84 10.14
C ILE A 68 8.87 23.56 10.96
N GLU A 69 8.80 22.56 11.83
CA GLU A 69 9.99 22.04 12.51
C GLU A 69 10.64 20.96 11.65
N HIS A 70 11.97 21.00 11.60
CA HIS A 70 12.77 20.07 10.79
C HIS A 70 13.63 19.22 11.72
N ILE A 71 13.45 17.89 11.67
CA ILE A 71 14.24 16.96 12.48
C ILE A 71 15.06 16.07 11.56
N ILE A 72 16.38 16.04 11.75
CA ILE A 72 17.24 15.04 11.13
C ILE A 72 17.21 13.78 11.99
N ILE A 73 16.64 12.70 11.46
CA ILE A 73 16.52 11.41 12.16
C ILE A 73 17.84 10.66 12.15
N ARG A 74 18.50 10.65 11.00
CA ARG A 74 19.81 10.01 10.81
C ARG A 74 20.56 10.71 9.69
N HIS A 75 21.88 10.88 9.85
CA HIS A 75 22.77 11.45 8.85
C HIS A 75 24.06 10.59 8.69
N GLY A 76 24.95 10.99 7.79
CA GLY A 76 26.18 10.25 7.49
C GLY A 76 25.90 8.95 6.72
N LEU A 77 24.78 8.89 6.01
CA LEU A 77 24.34 7.71 5.28
C LEU A 77 24.89 7.70 3.85
N LYS A 78 25.00 6.50 3.28
CA LYS A 78 25.06 6.31 1.82
C LYS A 78 23.66 6.50 1.24
N GLU A 79 23.57 6.73 -0.06
CA GLU A 79 22.30 6.92 -0.72
C GLU A 79 21.37 5.71 -0.55
N SER A 80 21.86 4.50 -0.77
CA SER A 80 21.11 3.25 -0.59
C SER A 80 20.58 3.04 0.83
N GLU A 81 21.39 3.41 1.83
CA GLU A 81 20.99 3.35 3.23
C GLU A 81 19.87 4.35 3.55
N SER A 82 19.94 5.56 2.96
CA SER A 82 18.91 6.57 3.15
C SER A 82 17.56 6.15 2.54
N PHE A 83 17.56 5.46 1.40
CA PHE A 83 16.34 4.87 0.82
C PHE A 83 15.71 3.82 1.73
N LEU A 84 16.53 2.89 2.25
CA LEU A 84 16.04 1.82 3.11
C LEU A 84 15.48 2.37 4.42
N LEU A 85 16.18 3.32 5.04
CA LEU A 85 15.75 3.91 6.29
C LEU A 85 14.48 4.77 6.12
N GLU A 86 14.39 5.58 5.06
CA GLU A 86 13.18 6.34 4.72
C GLU A 86 11.98 5.41 4.58
N ALA A 87 12.11 4.34 3.78
CA ALA A 87 11.05 3.37 3.56
C ALA A 87 10.57 2.72 4.86
N SER A 88 11.51 2.28 5.69
CA SER A 88 11.20 1.64 6.98
C SER A 88 10.47 2.58 7.95
N LEU A 89 10.87 3.85 7.99
CA LEU A 89 10.23 4.84 8.86
C LEU A 89 8.83 5.24 8.35
N ILE A 90 8.65 5.39 7.04
CA ILE A 90 7.33 5.64 6.45
C ILE A 90 6.38 4.50 6.81
N ASP A 91 6.81 3.26 6.62
CA ASP A 91 6.01 2.09 6.93
C ASP A 91 5.69 2.00 8.43
N PHE A 92 6.68 2.26 9.29
CA PHE A 92 6.51 2.22 10.75
C PHE A 92 5.51 3.27 11.24
N VAL A 93 5.65 4.52 10.84
CA VAL A 93 4.75 5.59 11.26
C VAL A 93 3.33 5.35 10.73
N ASN A 94 3.19 4.96 9.45
CA ASN A 94 1.90 4.67 8.86
C ASN A 94 1.21 3.43 9.48
N PHE A 95 1.96 2.48 10.00
CA PHE A 95 1.39 1.33 10.71
C PHE A 95 0.65 1.75 11.98
N PHE A 96 1.19 2.72 12.73
CA PHE A 96 0.59 3.16 13.99
C PHE A 96 -0.40 4.32 13.84
N ASP A 97 -0.11 5.34 13.05
CA ASP A 97 -0.89 6.60 13.05
C ASP A 97 -1.50 6.98 11.69
N LYS A 98 -1.04 6.41 10.58
CA LYS A 98 -1.52 6.67 9.19
C LYS A 98 -1.71 8.15 8.80
N LYS A 99 -0.91 9.04 9.34
CA LYS A 99 -1.06 10.48 9.15
C LYS A 99 0.03 11.13 8.31
N LEU A 100 0.96 10.34 7.77
CA LEU A 100 1.96 10.90 6.87
C LEU A 100 1.34 11.32 5.54
N THR A 101 1.79 12.46 5.04
CA THR A 101 1.41 12.98 3.72
C THR A 101 2.25 12.40 2.58
N ASN A 102 3.10 11.41 2.86
CA ASN A 102 3.86 10.70 1.87
C ASN A 102 2.93 9.99 0.88
N LYS A 103 3.06 10.27 -0.42
CA LYS A 103 2.21 9.68 -1.48
C LYS A 103 2.46 8.21 -1.70
N VAL A 104 3.69 7.77 -1.50
CA VAL A 104 4.15 6.42 -1.80
C VAL A 104 4.51 5.77 -0.47
N ALA A 105 4.04 4.54 -0.26
CA ALA A 105 4.57 3.66 0.77
C ALA A 105 6.07 3.51 0.59
N GLY A 106 6.79 3.09 1.61
CA GLY A 106 8.22 2.86 1.51
C GLY A 106 8.59 1.97 0.32
N HIS A 107 9.80 2.12 -0.21
CA HIS A 107 10.28 1.32 -1.35
C HIS A 107 10.21 -0.17 -0.99
N ASP A 108 9.62 -0.99 -1.86
CA ASP A 108 9.40 -2.43 -1.67
C ASP A 108 8.59 -2.82 -0.41
N SER A 109 7.84 -1.89 0.21
CA SER A 109 7.00 -2.15 1.40
C SER A 109 6.02 -3.31 1.21
N GLY A 110 5.57 -3.58 -0.01
CA GLY A 110 4.71 -4.73 -0.30
C GLY A 110 5.35 -6.08 -0.01
N PHE A 111 6.67 -6.19 -0.15
CA PHE A 111 7.39 -7.44 0.07
C PHE A 111 8.24 -7.43 1.35
N TYR A 112 8.95 -6.34 1.62
CA TYR A 112 9.88 -6.21 2.74
C TYR A 112 9.38 -5.30 3.87
N GLY A 113 8.22 -4.66 3.72
CA GLY A 113 7.65 -3.77 4.73
C GLY A 113 7.19 -4.50 5.99
N ILE A 114 6.53 -3.76 6.87
CA ILE A 114 6.07 -4.27 8.17
C ILE A 114 5.11 -5.45 7.97
N LYS A 115 5.41 -6.54 8.69
CA LYS A 115 4.62 -7.77 8.74
C LYS A 115 4.64 -8.37 10.13
N THR A 116 3.59 -9.08 10.49
CA THR A 116 3.59 -9.96 11.66
C THR A 116 4.50 -11.17 11.42
N THR A 117 4.91 -11.84 12.50
CA THR A 117 5.68 -13.08 12.39
C THR A 117 4.95 -14.15 11.58
N ASP A 118 3.63 -14.26 11.73
CA ASP A 118 2.81 -15.22 10.98
C ASP A 118 2.74 -14.89 9.49
N GLU A 119 2.73 -13.61 9.14
CA GLU A 119 2.79 -13.18 7.73
C GLU A 119 4.15 -13.52 7.12
N ILE A 120 5.24 -13.35 7.86
CA ILE A 120 6.59 -13.74 7.42
C ILE A 120 6.67 -15.24 7.22
N ILE A 121 6.19 -16.04 8.18
CA ILE A 121 6.15 -17.51 8.08
C ILE A 121 5.36 -17.92 6.83
N ARG A 122 4.17 -17.37 6.63
CA ARG A 122 3.36 -17.64 5.44
C ARG A 122 4.06 -17.23 4.15
N GLN A 123 4.71 -16.07 4.13
CA GLN A 123 5.39 -15.57 2.94
C GLN A 123 6.49 -16.52 2.45
N TYR A 124 7.26 -17.11 3.36
CA TYR A 124 8.44 -17.93 3.02
C TYR A 124 8.18 -19.44 3.04
N ASN A 125 7.23 -19.92 3.83
CA ASN A 125 6.96 -21.35 3.99
C ASN A 125 5.69 -21.82 3.27
N ALA A 126 4.91 -20.94 2.66
CA ALA A 126 3.68 -21.34 1.98
C ALA A 126 4.00 -22.29 0.81
N PRO A 127 3.36 -23.48 0.76
CA PRO A 127 3.52 -24.38 -0.36
C PRO A 127 2.99 -23.74 -1.65
N LYS A 128 3.62 -24.06 -2.77
CA LYS A 128 3.18 -23.54 -4.08
C LYS A 128 1.80 -24.10 -4.45
N LEU A 129 0.95 -23.24 -5.00
CA LEU A 129 -0.28 -23.66 -5.65
C LEU A 129 0.05 -23.97 -7.11
N GLU A 130 0.17 -25.24 -7.46
CA GLU A 130 0.60 -25.68 -8.79
C GLU A 130 -0.57 -25.94 -9.73
N VAL A 131 -1.71 -26.38 -9.18
CA VAL A 131 -2.87 -26.78 -9.98
C VAL A 131 -4.14 -26.11 -9.46
N LEU A 132 -5.01 -25.70 -10.36
CA LEU A 132 -6.37 -25.25 -10.06
C LEU A 132 -7.35 -26.41 -10.35
N LEU A 133 -7.98 -26.92 -9.29
CA LEU A 133 -8.92 -28.05 -9.39
C LEU A 133 -10.36 -27.60 -9.67
N HIS A 134 -10.64 -26.30 -9.53
CA HIS A 134 -12.00 -25.76 -9.63
C HIS A 134 -12.04 -24.56 -10.57
N GLU A 135 -13.24 -24.18 -10.97
CA GLU A 135 -13.52 -22.96 -11.74
C GLU A 135 -13.41 -21.73 -10.83
N ILE A 136 -12.25 -21.10 -10.82
CA ILE A 136 -11.90 -20.06 -9.86
C ILE A 136 -11.59 -18.72 -10.53
N ILE A 137 -11.72 -17.67 -9.71
CA ILE A 137 -11.14 -16.36 -9.95
C ILE A 137 -10.19 -16.01 -8.79
N ILE A 138 -8.95 -15.65 -9.08
CA ILE A 138 -7.99 -15.15 -8.09
C ILE A 138 -8.04 -13.63 -8.13
N ILE A 139 -8.27 -13.02 -6.99
CA ILE A 139 -8.44 -11.58 -6.83
C ILE A 139 -7.33 -11.06 -5.93
N ASN A 140 -6.45 -10.24 -6.49
CA ASN A 140 -5.42 -9.53 -5.71
C ASN A 140 -6.07 -8.39 -4.92
N ILE A 141 -5.99 -8.50 -3.60
CA ILE A 141 -6.60 -7.53 -2.67
C ILE A 141 -5.57 -6.64 -1.96
N ASN A 142 -4.30 -6.60 -2.41
CA ASN A 142 -3.22 -5.90 -1.72
C ASN A 142 -3.60 -4.47 -1.31
N LYS A 143 -4.15 -3.67 -2.23
CA LYS A 143 -4.57 -2.29 -1.95
C LYS A 143 -5.75 -2.22 -0.99
N LYS A 144 -6.77 -3.04 -1.20
CA LYS A 144 -8.00 -3.04 -0.41
C LYS A 144 -7.80 -3.65 0.97
N TYR A 145 -6.97 -4.68 1.08
CA TYR A 145 -6.68 -5.32 2.36
C TYR A 145 -5.83 -4.43 3.27
N ALA A 146 -4.85 -3.71 2.74
CA ALA A 146 -4.11 -2.70 3.50
C ALA A 146 -5.05 -1.61 4.06
N GLN A 147 -6.06 -1.20 3.28
CA GLN A 147 -7.11 -0.29 3.75
C GLN A 147 -8.05 -0.95 4.77
N SER A 148 -8.30 -2.27 4.66
CA SER A 148 -9.23 -2.99 5.51
C SER A 148 -8.69 -3.25 6.92
N ILE A 149 -7.39 -3.49 7.07
CA ILE A 149 -6.74 -3.59 8.38
C ILE A 149 -6.98 -2.32 9.20
N ALA A 150 -6.94 -1.15 8.52
CA ALA A 150 -7.19 0.13 9.17
C ALA A 150 -8.64 0.36 9.59
N THR A 151 -9.60 -0.29 8.94
CA THR A 151 -11.04 -0.04 9.10
C THR A 151 -11.79 -1.24 9.68
N ASN A 152 -11.11 -2.26 10.20
CA ASN A 152 -11.67 -3.53 10.67
C ASN A 152 -12.55 -4.26 9.63
N LYS A 153 -12.39 -3.99 8.34
CA LYS A 153 -13.08 -4.73 7.29
C LYS A 153 -12.44 -6.10 7.11
N ASN A 154 -13.26 -7.13 6.94
CA ASN A 154 -12.77 -8.48 6.75
C ASN A 154 -12.26 -8.72 5.30
N ILE A 155 -11.58 -9.84 5.08
CA ILE A 155 -11.02 -10.26 3.78
C ILE A 155 -12.13 -10.34 2.72
N TYR A 156 -13.33 -10.82 3.07
CA TYR A 156 -14.47 -10.91 2.18
C TYR A 156 -14.86 -9.55 1.60
N GLU A 157 -14.96 -8.51 2.45
CA GLU A 157 -15.27 -7.14 2.02
C GLU A 157 -14.23 -6.58 1.03
N ALA A 158 -12.96 -6.90 1.23
CA ALA A 158 -11.90 -6.51 0.31
C ALA A 158 -11.97 -7.25 -1.04
N THR A 159 -12.59 -8.44 -1.06
CA THR A 159 -12.62 -9.34 -2.22
C THR A 159 -13.88 -9.18 -3.07
N LYS A 160 -15.05 -8.99 -2.44
CA LYS A 160 -16.36 -9.20 -3.08
C LYS A 160 -16.71 -8.24 -4.22
N GLN A 161 -16.10 -7.05 -4.32
CA GLN A 161 -16.55 -6.04 -5.31
C GLN A 161 -15.46 -5.11 -5.81
N ALA A 162 -15.74 -4.51 -6.69
CA ALA A 162 -16.03 -3.72 -7.87
C ALA A 162 -15.05 -4.10 -8.99
N TRP A 163 -15.25 -5.27 -9.55
CA TRP A 163 -14.37 -5.86 -10.56
C TRP A 163 -14.93 -5.69 -11.97
N VAL A 164 -14.07 -5.42 -12.95
CA VAL A 164 -14.45 -5.38 -14.37
C VAL A 164 -14.39 -6.80 -14.91
N LEU A 165 -15.56 -7.40 -15.19
CA LEU A 165 -15.71 -8.78 -15.63
C LEU A 165 -16.77 -8.89 -16.74
N SER A 166 -16.46 -9.63 -17.79
CA SER A 166 -17.46 -10.00 -18.80
C SER A 166 -18.46 -11.01 -18.23
N GLU A 167 -19.63 -11.10 -18.86
CA GLU A 167 -20.67 -12.08 -18.48
C GLU A 167 -20.17 -13.52 -18.58
N SER A 168 -19.51 -13.87 -19.67
CA SER A 168 -18.91 -15.19 -19.87
C SER A 168 -17.94 -15.56 -18.73
N ARG A 169 -17.12 -14.61 -18.27
CA ARG A 169 -16.20 -14.84 -17.14
C ARG A 169 -16.94 -15.03 -15.81
N ARG A 170 -17.99 -14.24 -15.56
CA ARG A 170 -18.79 -14.41 -14.34
C ARG A 170 -19.48 -15.77 -14.30
N ASN A 171 -20.01 -16.22 -15.44
CA ASN A 171 -20.71 -17.52 -15.54
C ASN A 171 -19.75 -18.72 -15.47
N SER A 172 -18.46 -18.52 -15.76
CA SER A 172 -17.46 -19.59 -15.78
C SER A 172 -16.78 -19.85 -14.42
N VAL A 173 -17.08 -19.08 -13.37
CA VAL A 173 -16.39 -19.20 -12.08
C VAL A 173 -17.36 -19.55 -10.95
N LYS A 174 -16.93 -20.48 -10.09
CA LYS A 174 -17.69 -20.91 -8.90
C LYS A 174 -17.09 -20.43 -7.58
N TYR A 175 -15.77 -20.18 -7.57
CA TYR A 175 -15.06 -19.77 -6.36
C TYR A 175 -14.22 -18.52 -6.60
N ALA A 176 -14.12 -17.68 -5.57
CA ALA A 176 -13.23 -16.54 -5.52
C ALA A 176 -12.13 -16.78 -4.48
N LEU A 177 -10.87 -16.66 -4.90
CA LEU A 177 -9.70 -16.75 -4.05
C LEU A 177 -9.16 -15.35 -3.78
N SER A 178 -9.02 -14.99 -2.52
CA SER A 178 -8.41 -13.72 -2.11
C SER A 178 -6.89 -13.88 -2.04
N GLU A 179 -6.18 -13.18 -2.89
CA GLU A 179 -4.72 -13.18 -2.90
C GLU A 179 -4.19 -11.91 -2.24
N TYR A 180 -3.39 -12.07 -1.21
CA TYR A 180 -2.64 -11.00 -0.55
C TYR A 180 -1.16 -11.34 -0.56
N GLN A 181 -0.35 -10.47 -1.15
CA GLN A 181 1.10 -10.61 -1.26
C GLN A 181 1.58 -11.97 -1.82
N GLY A 182 0.80 -12.54 -2.74
CA GLY A 182 1.13 -13.83 -3.36
C GLY A 182 0.61 -15.05 -2.62
N ILE A 183 -0.06 -14.89 -1.49
CA ILE A 183 -0.63 -15.97 -0.68
C ILE A 183 -2.15 -15.95 -0.77
N ILE A 184 -2.79 -17.10 -0.89
CA ILE A 184 -4.24 -17.23 -0.82
C ILE A 184 -4.66 -17.18 0.65
N ILE A 185 -5.41 -16.14 1.03
CA ILE A 185 -5.84 -15.89 2.42
C ILE A 185 -7.34 -15.99 2.63
N GLY A 186 -8.11 -16.24 1.56
CA GLY A 186 -9.56 -16.42 1.64
C GLY A 186 -10.06 -17.22 0.45
N VAL A 187 -11.07 -18.07 0.67
CA VAL A 187 -11.72 -18.89 -0.35
C VAL A 187 -13.24 -18.78 -0.17
N TYR A 188 -13.92 -18.31 -1.20
CA TYR A 188 -15.36 -18.05 -1.15
C TYR A 188 -16.06 -18.77 -2.30
N LYS A 189 -17.17 -19.45 -2.00
CA LYS A 189 -18.11 -19.95 -3.00
C LYS A 189 -18.98 -18.80 -3.46
N ILE A 190 -19.02 -18.55 -4.75
CA ILE A 190 -19.84 -17.50 -5.36
C ILE A 190 -21.27 -18.02 -5.48
N ILE A 191 -22.22 -17.28 -4.92
CA ILE A 191 -23.66 -17.58 -4.99
C ILE A 191 -24.30 -16.81 -6.14
N ASN A 192 -24.02 -15.49 -6.21
CA ASN A 192 -24.61 -14.64 -7.23
C ASN A 192 -23.71 -13.41 -7.54
N TRP A 193 -23.84 -12.84 -8.73
CA TRP A 193 -23.20 -11.61 -9.15
C TRP A 193 -24.19 -10.45 -9.17
N TYR A 194 -23.76 -9.26 -8.76
CA TYR A 194 -24.56 -8.05 -8.82
C TYR A 194 -23.77 -6.89 -9.42
N PRO A 195 -24.43 -5.97 -10.15
CA PRO A 195 -23.79 -4.78 -10.67
C PRO A 195 -23.45 -3.81 -9.52
N VAL A 196 -22.29 -3.17 -9.60
CA VAL A 196 -21.83 -2.15 -8.63
C VAL A 196 -21.84 -0.79 -9.31
N THR A 197 -22.62 0.14 -8.76
CA THR A 197 -22.58 1.55 -9.18
C THR A 197 -21.34 2.20 -8.58
N THR A 198 -20.53 2.83 -9.40
CA THR A 198 -19.38 3.65 -8.97
C THR A 198 -19.62 5.07 -9.44
N ASP A 199 -19.31 6.06 -8.59
CA ASP A 199 -19.47 7.50 -8.90
C ASP A 199 -18.54 7.98 -10.03
N ASP A 200 -17.59 7.16 -10.43
CA ASP A 200 -16.75 7.41 -11.59
C ASP A 200 -17.57 7.21 -12.88
N ASN A 201 -17.63 8.22 -13.75
CA ASN A 201 -18.16 8.16 -15.12
C ASN A 201 -17.40 7.19 -16.03
N LYS A 202 -16.99 6.03 -15.54
CA LYS A 202 -16.24 5.01 -16.28
C LYS A 202 -17.21 4.14 -17.07
N THR A 203 -16.95 4.01 -18.35
CA THR A 203 -17.71 3.23 -19.33
C THR A 203 -17.83 1.73 -19.02
N ASN A 204 -17.02 1.19 -18.13
CA ASN A 204 -16.98 -0.22 -17.80
C ASN A 204 -17.85 -0.56 -16.59
N LYS A 205 -18.89 -1.34 -16.78
CA LYS A 205 -19.72 -1.90 -15.70
C LYS A 205 -18.86 -2.73 -14.74
N ARG A 206 -18.97 -2.43 -13.45
CA ARG A 206 -18.30 -3.16 -12.37
C ARG A 206 -19.24 -4.13 -11.71
N TRP A 207 -18.69 -5.24 -11.22
CA TRP A 207 -19.45 -6.33 -10.63
C TRP A 207 -18.92 -6.69 -9.27
N GLY A 208 -19.82 -7.02 -8.38
CA GLY A 208 -19.55 -7.66 -7.10
C GLY A 208 -20.21 -9.03 -7.05
N PHE A 209 -19.82 -9.85 -6.09
CA PHE A 209 -20.48 -11.13 -5.84
C PHE A 209 -20.98 -11.23 -4.40
N ILE A 210 -22.07 -11.97 -4.23
CA ILE A 210 -22.53 -12.49 -2.97
C ILE A 210 -21.95 -13.90 -2.86
N GLY A 211 -21.31 -14.22 -1.73
CA GLY A 211 -20.69 -15.50 -1.51
C GLY A 211 -20.58 -15.83 -0.03
N GLU A 212 -20.25 -17.06 0.24
CA GLU A 212 -20.01 -17.65 1.55
C GLU A 212 -18.62 -18.25 1.62
N ILE A 213 -18.11 -18.53 2.81
CA ILE A 213 -16.85 -19.27 2.97
C ILE A 213 -17.03 -20.63 2.28
N ALA A 214 -16.08 -21.00 1.42
CA ALA A 214 -16.14 -22.29 0.74
C ALA A 214 -16.05 -23.44 1.75
N ALA A 215 -16.62 -24.61 1.38
CA ALA A 215 -16.54 -25.82 2.19
C ALA A 215 -15.08 -26.17 2.53
N ASP A 216 -14.85 -26.83 3.64
CA ASP A 216 -13.52 -27.14 4.20
C ASP A 216 -12.63 -27.89 3.20
N GLU A 217 -13.18 -28.78 2.39
CA GLU A 217 -12.46 -29.53 1.37
C GLU A 217 -11.84 -28.58 0.32
N VAL A 218 -12.60 -27.59 -0.15
CA VAL A 218 -12.12 -26.61 -1.13
C VAL A 218 -11.21 -25.59 -0.47
N SER A 219 -11.59 -25.10 0.71
CA SER A 219 -10.83 -24.11 1.46
C SER A 219 -9.45 -24.61 1.83
N SER A 220 -9.32 -25.82 2.37
CA SER A 220 -8.04 -26.41 2.80
C SER A 220 -7.10 -26.67 1.62
N TYR A 221 -7.63 -26.90 0.43
CA TYR A 221 -6.82 -27.07 -0.78
C TYR A 221 -6.12 -25.76 -1.17
N TYR A 222 -6.77 -24.61 -1.07
CA TYR A 222 -6.26 -23.33 -1.55
C TYR A 222 -5.64 -22.45 -0.48
N LEU A 223 -6.18 -22.42 0.73
CA LEU A 223 -5.71 -21.55 1.81
C LEU A 223 -4.22 -21.74 2.11
N ASN A 224 -3.55 -20.63 2.39
CA ASN A 224 -2.13 -20.55 2.72
C ASN A 224 -1.19 -21.09 1.63
N LYS A 225 -1.65 -21.28 0.41
CA LYS A 225 -0.78 -21.61 -0.73
C LYS A 225 -0.29 -20.36 -1.44
N SER A 226 0.93 -20.44 -1.97
CA SER A 226 1.63 -19.37 -2.67
C SER A 226 1.44 -19.46 -4.19
N ILE A 227 1.13 -18.31 -4.80
CA ILE A 227 1.14 -18.12 -6.25
C ILE A 227 2.28 -17.17 -6.70
N MET A 228 3.27 -16.93 -5.85
CA MET A 228 4.38 -16.01 -6.15
C MET A 228 5.14 -16.40 -7.42
N HIS A 229 5.30 -17.70 -7.70
CA HIS A 229 6.02 -18.23 -8.86
C HIS A 229 5.38 -17.85 -10.21
N VAL A 230 4.08 -17.48 -10.22
CA VAL A 230 3.36 -17.06 -11.45
C VAL A 230 3.09 -15.56 -11.51
N LYS A 231 3.50 -14.80 -10.49
CA LYS A 231 3.35 -13.35 -10.48
C LYS A 231 4.43 -12.68 -11.30
N LYS A 232 4.00 -11.81 -12.23
CA LYS A 232 4.92 -10.96 -12.98
C LYS A 232 5.00 -9.58 -12.29
N PRO A 233 6.21 -9.03 -12.06
CA PRO A 233 6.36 -7.65 -11.58
C PRO A 233 5.60 -6.67 -12.50
N GLY A 234 4.92 -5.69 -11.89
CA GLY A 234 4.21 -4.66 -12.65
C GLY A 234 2.88 -5.09 -13.29
N ALA A 235 2.37 -6.30 -13.02
CA ALA A 235 1.07 -6.73 -13.54
C ALA A 235 -0.06 -5.85 -12.99
N ALA A 236 -0.64 -5.00 -13.83
CA ALA A 236 -1.68 -4.04 -13.45
C ALA A 236 -3.05 -4.68 -13.18
N ASN A 237 -3.34 -5.86 -13.78
CA ASN A 237 -4.63 -6.51 -13.61
C ASN A 237 -4.70 -7.27 -12.28
N PRO A 238 -5.60 -6.89 -11.35
CA PRO A 238 -5.76 -7.56 -10.06
C PRO A 238 -6.45 -8.93 -10.16
N ILE A 239 -6.91 -9.34 -11.33
CA ILE A 239 -7.74 -10.54 -11.53
C ILE A 239 -6.99 -11.56 -12.38
N ARG A 240 -7.05 -12.84 -11.97
CA ARG A 240 -6.53 -13.99 -12.71
C ARG A 240 -7.53 -15.13 -12.72
N PHE A 241 -7.49 -15.93 -13.79
CA PHE A 241 -8.28 -17.17 -13.96
C PHE A 241 -7.38 -18.40 -14.17
N ARG A 242 -6.07 -18.20 -14.17
CA ARG A 242 -5.04 -19.23 -14.39
C ARG A 242 -3.84 -18.91 -13.50
N LEU A 243 -3.06 -19.91 -13.20
CA LEU A 243 -1.74 -19.79 -12.59
C LEU A 243 -0.72 -19.30 -13.59
#